data_f91d59a4142a4a4057a6c89b5370c39a
#
_entry.id   f91d59a4142a4a4057a6c89b5370c39a
#
_cell.length_a   1.000
_cell.length_b   1.000
_cell.length_c   1.000
_cell.angle_alpha   90.00
_cell.angle_beta   90.00
_cell.angle_gamma   90.00
#
_symmetry.space_group_name_H-M   'P 1'
#
loop_
_entity.id
_entity.type
_entity.pdbx_description
1 polymer ?
#
loop_
_entity_poly.entity_id
_entity_poly.type
_entity_poly.pdbx_seq_one_letter_code
_entity_poly.pdbx_strand_id
1 'polypeptide(L)'
;SVRDTGGLINKLRPVIEKMRTPDALAPRVFFSGPLLDGKFVVYDGGLVPEIGTQNATVEMANKKIEILKNEGVDFIKIYEMVTPEVFSALTEAATKFKLPVAAHIPLSMTASMAGPKVDSMEHLRNVELDCAINSATLHEERLSRLNSHIEGAGLTLRSSLHQLQRL
;
A
#
# COMPACT_ATOMS: atom_id res chain seq x y z
N SER A 1 -2.62 1.16 22.23
CA SER A 1 -2.75 0.34 21.01
C SER A 1 -1.68 0.72 19.99
N VAL A 2 -1.34 -0.22 19.12
CA VAL A 2 -0.40 -0.05 18.02
C VAL A 2 -1.02 -0.59 16.72
N ARG A 3 -0.57 -0.10 15.57
CA ARG A 3 -0.91 -0.64 14.24
C ARG A 3 0.36 -1.22 13.62
N ASP A 4 0.27 -2.46 13.13
CA ASP A 4 1.23 -3.04 12.20
C ASP A 4 0.71 -2.79 10.78
N THR A 5 1.44 -1.99 10.02
CA THR A 5 1.03 -1.52 8.69
C THR A 5 1.78 -2.23 7.56
N GLY A 6 2.26 -3.44 7.78
CA GLY A 6 2.91 -4.24 6.75
C GLY A 6 3.70 -5.40 7.30
N GLY A 7 3.16 -6.60 7.22
CA GLY A 7 3.87 -7.80 7.66
C GLY A 7 3.22 -9.09 7.19
N LEU A 8 3.97 -10.18 7.22
CA LEU A 8 3.48 -11.50 6.84
C LEU A 8 2.57 -12.07 7.93
N ILE A 9 1.33 -12.38 7.58
CA ILE A 9 0.30 -12.85 8.53
C ILE A 9 0.76 -14.08 9.29
N ASN A 10 1.39 -15.04 8.61
CA ASN A 10 1.87 -16.27 9.23
C ASN A 10 2.96 -16.04 10.30
N LYS A 11 3.74 -14.94 10.19
CA LYS A 11 4.74 -14.55 11.19
C LYS A 11 4.14 -13.70 12.31
N LEU A 12 3.18 -12.83 11.97
CA LEU A 12 2.56 -11.92 12.93
C LEU A 12 1.52 -12.61 13.81
N ARG A 13 0.72 -13.49 13.24
CA ARG A 13 -0.42 -14.14 13.94
C ARG A 13 -0.03 -14.76 15.28
N PRO A 14 1.01 -15.61 15.40
CA PRO A 14 1.36 -16.22 16.68
C PRO A 14 1.75 -15.19 17.76
N VAL A 15 2.38 -14.08 17.34
CA VAL A 15 2.75 -12.98 18.22
C VAL A 15 1.51 -12.23 18.69
N ILE A 16 0.63 -11.88 17.76
CA ILE A 16 -0.61 -11.14 18.04
C ILE A 16 -1.53 -11.97 18.96
N GLU A 17 -1.69 -13.26 18.71
CA GLU A 17 -2.48 -14.17 19.55
C GLU A 17 -1.93 -14.21 20.99
N LYS A 18 -0.61 -14.31 21.14
CA LYS A 18 0.03 -14.24 22.46
C LYS A 18 -0.21 -12.90 23.14
N MET A 19 -0.16 -11.78 22.40
CA MET A 19 -0.42 -10.44 22.94
C MET A 19 -1.89 -10.20 23.30
N ARG A 20 -2.81 -11.00 22.78
CA ARG A 20 -4.26 -10.91 23.02
C ARG A 20 -4.72 -11.79 24.21
N THR A 21 -3.83 -12.53 24.86
CA THR A 21 -4.21 -13.29 26.05
C THR A 21 -4.55 -12.33 27.21
N PRO A 22 -5.48 -12.71 28.11
CA PRO A 22 -5.93 -11.84 29.20
C PRO A 22 -4.81 -11.30 30.11
N ASP A 23 -3.77 -12.10 30.32
CA ASP A 23 -2.65 -11.80 31.22
C ASP A 23 -1.45 -11.16 30.50
N ALA A 24 -1.54 -10.88 29.20
CA ALA A 24 -0.45 -10.30 28.47
C ALA A 24 -0.28 -8.80 28.81
N LEU A 25 0.89 -8.44 29.31
CA LEU A 25 1.30 -7.03 29.46
C LEU A 25 1.75 -6.48 28.11
N ALA A 26 0.81 -6.35 27.18
CA ALA A 26 1.08 -5.96 25.80
C ALA A 26 0.04 -4.94 25.30
N PRO A 27 0.40 -4.07 24.33
CA PRO A 27 -0.56 -3.18 23.70
C PRO A 27 -1.54 -3.99 22.85
N ARG A 28 -2.76 -3.46 22.66
CA ARG A 28 -3.67 -3.96 21.65
C ARG A 28 -3.06 -3.72 20.25
N VAL A 29 -2.93 -4.77 19.46
CA VAL A 29 -2.36 -4.73 18.12
C VAL A 29 -3.47 -4.85 17.07
N PHE A 30 -3.47 -3.92 16.12
CA PHE A 30 -4.21 -3.98 14.88
C PHE A 30 -3.22 -4.26 13.74
N PHE A 31 -3.55 -5.14 12.80
CA PHE A 31 -2.63 -5.52 11.74
C PHE A 31 -3.31 -5.57 10.38
N SER A 32 -2.57 -5.17 9.34
CA SER A 32 -3.05 -5.13 7.95
C SER A 32 -2.71 -6.38 7.13
N GLY A 33 -1.78 -7.19 7.59
CA GLY A 33 -1.13 -8.16 6.73
C GLY A 33 -0.15 -7.49 5.75
N PRO A 34 0.13 -8.09 4.57
CA PRO A 34 1.13 -7.60 3.63
C PRO A 34 0.75 -6.25 3.01
N LEU A 35 1.77 -5.53 2.53
CA LEU A 35 1.59 -4.33 1.73
C LEU A 35 0.97 -4.71 0.37
N LEU A 36 -0.17 -4.09 0.03
CA LEU A 36 -0.85 -4.32 -1.25
C LEU A 36 -0.24 -3.40 -2.32
N ASP A 37 0.66 -3.94 -3.11
CA ASP A 37 1.34 -3.22 -4.17
C ASP A 37 0.74 -3.55 -5.55
N GLY A 38 1.19 -2.86 -6.61
CA GLY A 38 0.73 -3.07 -7.97
C GLY A 38 1.38 -4.27 -8.66
N LYS A 39 1.56 -4.17 -9.99
CA LYS A 39 2.29 -5.17 -10.78
C LYS A 39 3.74 -5.33 -10.30
N PHE A 40 4.36 -4.24 -9.90
CA PHE A 40 5.69 -4.21 -9.28
C PHE A 40 5.54 -4.10 -7.77
N VAL A 41 6.33 -4.86 -7.06
CA VAL A 41 6.31 -4.93 -5.60
C VAL A 41 7.60 -4.33 -5.06
N VAL A 42 7.49 -3.27 -4.27
CA VAL A 42 8.68 -2.60 -3.71
C VAL A 42 9.35 -3.48 -2.65
N TYR A 43 8.56 -4.09 -1.78
CA TYR A 43 9.03 -4.98 -0.72
C TYR A 43 8.92 -6.44 -1.16
N ASP A 44 9.76 -6.83 -2.12
CA ASP A 44 9.71 -8.10 -2.85
C ASP A 44 10.61 -9.23 -2.29
N GLY A 45 11.36 -8.98 -1.22
CA GLY A 45 12.27 -9.96 -0.64
C GLY A 45 13.70 -9.94 -1.18
N GLY A 46 14.01 -9.12 -2.17
CA GLY A 46 15.35 -8.96 -2.70
C GLY A 46 16.33 -8.31 -1.70
N LEU A 47 16.52 -6.99 -1.81
CA LEU A 47 17.35 -6.23 -0.85
C LEU A 47 16.55 -5.68 0.35
N VAL A 48 15.22 -5.81 0.36
CA VAL A 48 14.30 -5.40 1.43
C VAL A 48 13.49 -6.61 1.89
N PRO A 49 12.85 -6.56 3.08
CA PRO A 49 11.99 -7.65 3.54
C PRO A 49 10.89 -8.00 2.52
N GLU A 50 10.54 -9.28 2.42
CA GLU A 50 9.39 -9.75 1.64
C GLU A 50 8.11 -9.56 2.46
N ILE A 51 7.56 -8.36 2.41
CA ILE A 51 6.31 -8.00 3.10
C ILE A 51 5.26 -7.40 2.16
N GLY A 52 5.57 -7.26 0.88
CA GLY A 52 4.66 -6.82 -0.16
C GLY A 52 4.00 -7.97 -0.91
N THR A 53 2.86 -7.70 -1.54
CA THR A 53 2.16 -8.65 -2.40
C THR A 53 1.66 -7.97 -3.66
N GLN A 54 1.76 -8.69 -4.78
CA GLN A 54 1.35 -8.21 -6.09
C GLN A 54 -0.18 -8.17 -6.23
N ASN A 55 -0.68 -7.09 -6.82
CA ASN A 55 -2.05 -6.93 -7.29
C ASN A 55 -2.00 -6.27 -8.67
N ALA A 56 -1.71 -7.06 -9.71
CA ALA A 56 -1.49 -6.57 -11.06
C ALA A 56 -2.79 -6.28 -11.81
N THR A 57 -3.92 -6.85 -11.37
CA THR A 57 -5.24 -6.70 -12.01
C THR A 57 -6.34 -6.47 -10.97
N VAL A 58 -7.49 -6.01 -11.44
CA VAL A 58 -8.71 -5.83 -10.63
C VAL A 58 -9.15 -7.14 -9.98
N GLU A 59 -9.08 -8.26 -10.71
CA GLU A 59 -9.45 -9.58 -10.19
C GLU A 59 -8.53 -10.01 -9.05
N MET A 60 -7.21 -9.80 -9.22
CA MET A 60 -6.23 -10.08 -8.16
C MET A 60 -6.51 -9.22 -6.91
N ALA A 61 -6.81 -7.94 -7.10
CA ALA A 61 -7.14 -7.02 -6.02
C ALA A 61 -8.37 -7.49 -5.23
N ASN A 62 -9.47 -7.78 -5.92
CA ASN A 62 -10.70 -8.26 -5.29
C ASN A 62 -10.48 -9.56 -4.50
N LYS A 63 -9.82 -10.54 -5.12
CA LYS A 63 -9.50 -11.82 -4.48
C LYS A 63 -8.60 -11.64 -3.26
N LYS A 64 -7.63 -10.71 -3.34
CA LYS A 64 -6.72 -10.42 -2.24
C LYS A 64 -7.47 -9.88 -1.02
N ILE A 65 -8.39 -8.94 -1.20
CA ILE A 65 -9.19 -8.39 -0.10
C ILE A 65 -10.06 -9.47 0.56
N GLU A 66 -10.67 -10.36 -0.23
CA GLU A 66 -11.43 -11.49 0.30
C GLU A 66 -10.56 -12.41 1.16
N ILE A 67 -9.36 -12.75 0.67
CA ILE A 67 -8.38 -13.56 1.43
C ILE A 67 -8.03 -12.87 2.75
N LEU A 68 -7.66 -11.59 2.72
CA LEU A 68 -7.27 -10.84 3.91
C LEU A 68 -8.42 -10.74 4.92
N LYS A 69 -9.65 -10.57 4.45
CA LYS A 69 -10.83 -10.61 5.31
C LYS A 69 -10.98 -11.95 6.02
N ASN A 70 -10.82 -13.04 5.30
CA ASN A 70 -10.90 -14.39 5.86
C ASN A 70 -9.74 -14.70 6.83
N GLU A 71 -8.58 -14.10 6.57
CA GLU A 71 -7.42 -14.13 7.48
C GLU A 71 -7.59 -13.27 8.73
N GLY A 72 -8.66 -12.48 8.82
CA GLY A 72 -9.01 -11.71 10.02
C GLY A 72 -8.10 -10.50 10.26
N VAL A 73 -7.60 -9.84 9.20
CA VAL A 73 -6.91 -8.56 9.33
C VAL A 73 -7.87 -7.48 9.83
N ASP A 74 -7.36 -6.51 10.57
CA ASP A 74 -8.15 -5.41 11.14
C ASP A 74 -8.39 -4.29 10.12
N PHE A 75 -7.50 -4.13 9.13
CA PHE A 75 -7.55 -3.14 8.05
C PHE A 75 -6.66 -3.59 6.89
N ILE A 76 -6.66 -2.89 5.77
CA ILE A 76 -5.72 -3.13 4.66
C ILE A 76 -4.70 -2.01 4.52
N LYS A 77 -3.54 -2.32 3.94
CA LYS A 77 -2.50 -1.34 3.64
C LYS A 77 -2.15 -1.34 2.16
N ILE A 78 -2.54 -0.29 1.45
CA ILE A 78 -2.17 -0.07 0.05
C ILE A 78 -0.81 0.63 -0.03
N TYR A 79 0.01 0.21 -1.00
CA TYR A 79 1.35 0.72 -1.19
C TYR A 79 1.49 1.54 -2.50
N GLU A 80 2.72 1.78 -2.99
CA GLU A 80 3.03 2.86 -3.92
C GLU A 80 2.81 2.57 -5.40
N MET A 81 2.93 1.29 -5.82
CA MET A 81 2.98 0.94 -7.25
C MET A 81 1.64 0.50 -7.84
N VAL A 82 0.55 0.70 -7.11
CA VAL A 82 -0.80 0.41 -7.64
C VAL A 82 -1.21 1.44 -8.69
N THR A 83 -1.91 0.97 -9.72
CA THR A 83 -2.56 1.85 -10.71
C THR A 83 -3.86 2.42 -10.12
N PRO A 84 -4.40 3.55 -10.65
CA PRO A 84 -5.67 4.10 -10.19
C PRO A 84 -6.83 3.10 -10.26
N GLU A 85 -6.83 2.23 -11.28
CA GLU A 85 -7.83 1.19 -11.47
C GLU A 85 -7.76 0.12 -10.38
N VAL A 86 -6.56 -0.40 -10.09
CA VAL A 86 -6.32 -1.38 -9.03
C VAL A 86 -6.60 -0.75 -7.66
N PHE A 87 -6.24 0.52 -7.45
CA PHE A 87 -6.54 1.25 -6.23
C PHE A 87 -8.06 1.34 -5.97
N SER A 88 -8.85 1.69 -7.02
CA SER A 88 -10.32 1.69 -6.92
C SER A 88 -10.85 0.32 -6.54
N ALA A 89 -10.38 -0.74 -7.20
CA ALA A 89 -10.82 -2.09 -6.89
C ALA A 89 -10.51 -2.51 -5.45
N LEU A 90 -9.30 -2.21 -4.95
CA LEU A 90 -8.91 -2.49 -3.56
C LEU A 90 -9.80 -1.76 -2.56
N THR A 91 -10.04 -0.46 -2.77
CA THR A 91 -10.84 0.38 -1.84
C THR A 91 -12.33 0.01 -1.88
N GLU A 92 -12.88 -0.29 -3.04
CA GLU A 92 -14.27 -0.75 -3.21
C GLU A 92 -14.49 -2.12 -2.55
N ALA A 93 -13.57 -3.06 -2.78
CA ALA A 93 -13.63 -4.37 -2.13
C ALA A 93 -13.47 -4.24 -0.60
N ALA A 94 -12.55 -3.39 -0.12
CA ALA A 94 -12.40 -3.14 1.31
C ALA A 94 -13.69 -2.58 1.93
N THR A 95 -14.33 -1.62 1.27
CA THR A 95 -15.62 -1.05 1.70
C THR A 95 -16.70 -2.15 1.80
N LYS A 96 -16.80 -3.01 0.80
CA LYS A 96 -17.76 -4.15 0.78
C LYS A 96 -17.57 -5.07 1.99
N PHE A 97 -16.32 -5.32 2.38
CA PHE A 97 -15.98 -6.16 3.53
C PHE A 97 -15.85 -5.39 4.86
N LYS A 98 -16.11 -4.08 4.86
CA LYS A 98 -16.00 -3.19 6.02
C LYS A 98 -14.60 -3.21 6.64
N LEU A 99 -13.56 -3.25 5.81
CA LEU A 99 -12.16 -3.13 6.20
C LEU A 99 -11.71 -1.68 6.01
N PRO A 100 -11.23 -1.02 7.06
CA PRO A 100 -10.58 0.29 6.91
C PRO A 100 -9.37 0.22 5.98
N VAL A 101 -9.07 1.33 5.31
CA VAL A 101 -7.98 1.44 4.34
C VAL A 101 -6.94 2.45 4.83
N ALA A 102 -5.73 1.96 5.09
CA ALA A 102 -4.55 2.80 5.21
C ALA A 102 -3.76 2.77 3.91
N ALA A 103 -3.31 3.92 3.40
CA ALA A 103 -2.60 3.96 2.13
C ALA A 103 -1.40 4.90 2.16
N HIS A 104 -0.32 4.51 1.44
CA HIS A 104 0.51 5.52 0.79
C HIS A 104 -0.32 6.11 -0.36
N ILE A 105 -0.07 7.36 -0.70
CA ILE A 105 -0.58 7.88 -1.97
C ILE A 105 0.22 7.21 -3.09
N PRO A 106 -0.44 6.46 -4.00
CA PRO A 106 0.28 5.79 -5.08
C PRO A 106 1.03 6.80 -5.96
N LEU A 107 2.18 6.40 -6.50
CA LEU A 107 2.96 7.24 -7.42
C LEU A 107 2.17 7.63 -8.67
N SER A 108 1.18 6.82 -9.05
CA SER A 108 0.27 7.07 -10.17
C SER A 108 -0.87 8.03 -9.87
N MET A 109 -1.01 8.51 -8.62
CA MET A 109 -2.15 9.29 -8.15
C MET A 109 -1.69 10.52 -7.38
N THR A 110 -2.61 11.48 -7.19
CA THR A 110 -2.46 12.60 -6.27
C THR A 110 -3.19 12.31 -4.96
N ALA A 111 -2.90 13.10 -3.91
CA ALA A 111 -3.60 12.98 -2.62
C ALA A 111 -5.10 13.30 -2.77
N SER A 112 -5.44 14.27 -3.62
CA SER A 112 -6.84 14.61 -3.92
C SER A 112 -7.60 13.48 -4.61
N MET A 113 -6.93 12.65 -5.41
CA MET A 113 -7.54 11.48 -6.05
C MET A 113 -7.72 10.32 -5.08
N ALA A 114 -6.74 10.07 -4.22
CA ALA A 114 -6.71 8.89 -3.34
C ALA A 114 -7.40 9.15 -1.99
N GLY A 115 -7.23 10.34 -1.42
CA GLY A 115 -7.67 10.71 -0.07
C GLY A 115 -9.15 10.41 0.22
N PRO A 116 -10.09 10.77 -0.68
CA PRO A 116 -11.52 10.50 -0.43
C PRO A 116 -11.90 9.02 -0.32
N LYS A 117 -11.01 8.10 -0.68
CA LYS A 117 -11.25 6.64 -0.73
C LYS A 117 -10.56 5.87 0.39
N VAL A 118 -9.85 6.56 1.29
CA VAL A 118 -9.06 5.92 2.35
C VAL A 118 -9.38 6.52 3.71
N ASP A 119 -9.17 5.74 4.78
CA ASP A 119 -9.38 6.18 6.16
C ASP A 119 -8.13 6.86 6.73
N SER A 120 -6.94 6.55 6.19
CA SER A 120 -5.70 7.24 6.55
C SER A 120 -4.69 7.26 5.41
N MET A 121 -4.02 8.41 5.24
CA MET A 121 -2.85 8.60 4.39
C MET A 121 -1.61 8.54 5.27
N GLU A 122 -0.69 7.63 4.93
CA GLU A 122 0.49 7.36 5.75
C GLU A 122 1.70 8.18 5.29
N HIS A 123 2.49 8.66 6.27
CA HIS A 123 3.79 9.33 6.12
C HIS A 123 3.77 10.69 5.42
N LEU A 124 2.66 11.29 5.14
CA LEU A 124 2.51 12.52 4.33
C LEU A 124 3.19 12.45 2.95
N ARG A 125 3.53 11.26 2.51
CA ARG A 125 4.29 11.01 1.30
C ARG A 125 3.42 11.22 0.07
N ASN A 126 3.94 11.92 -0.93
CA ASN A 126 3.24 12.32 -2.15
C ASN A 126 2.07 13.31 -1.94
N VAL A 127 1.85 13.78 -0.71
CA VAL A 127 0.82 14.80 -0.41
C VAL A 127 1.31 16.18 -0.86
N GLU A 128 2.60 16.44 -0.75
CA GLU A 128 3.26 17.69 -1.12
C GLU A 128 3.04 18.07 -2.60
N LEU A 129 2.88 17.08 -3.48
CA LEU A 129 2.60 17.32 -4.89
C LEU A 129 1.30 18.13 -5.08
N ASP A 130 0.24 17.80 -4.34
CA ASP A 130 -1.05 18.51 -4.43
C ASP A 130 -0.99 19.93 -3.85
N CYS A 131 0.01 20.21 -3.00
CA CYS A 131 0.24 21.52 -2.42
C CYS A 131 1.04 22.44 -3.33
N ALA A 132 1.63 21.92 -4.41
CA ALA A 132 2.44 22.72 -5.33
C ALA A 132 1.56 23.56 -6.26
N ILE A 133 1.99 24.78 -6.58
CA ILE A 133 1.28 25.68 -7.51
C ILE A 133 1.16 25.05 -8.91
N ASN A 134 2.17 24.27 -9.32
CA ASN A 134 2.25 23.57 -10.60
C ASN A 134 1.99 22.05 -10.45
N SER A 135 1.12 21.65 -9.53
CA SER A 135 0.86 20.25 -9.19
C SER A 135 0.53 19.37 -10.40
N ALA A 136 -0.27 19.88 -11.36
CA ALA A 136 -0.63 19.14 -12.56
C ALA A 136 0.60 18.79 -13.41
N THR A 137 1.49 19.76 -13.67
CA THR A 137 2.73 19.53 -14.43
C THR A 137 3.65 18.54 -13.73
N LEU A 138 3.82 18.68 -12.42
CA LEU A 138 4.63 17.77 -11.62
C LEU A 138 4.05 16.33 -11.62
N HIS A 139 2.73 16.21 -11.60
CA HIS A 139 2.07 14.91 -11.70
C HIS A 139 2.29 14.26 -13.08
N GLU A 140 2.15 15.01 -14.16
CA GLU A 140 2.45 14.54 -15.52
C GLU A 140 3.91 14.09 -15.67
N GLU A 141 4.87 14.87 -15.14
CA GLU A 141 6.29 14.48 -15.13
C GLU A 141 6.51 13.19 -14.33
N ARG A 142 5.87 13.04 -13.17
CA ARG A 142 5.94 11.82 -12.36
C ARG A 142 5.41 10.62 -13.12
N LEU A 143 4.24 10.74 -13.78
CA LEU A 143 3.66 9.67 -14.61
C LEU A 143 4.56 9.29 -15.77
N SER A 144 5.13 10.28 -16.47
CA SER A 144 6.08 10.03 -17.56
C SER A 144 7.28 9.23 -17.11
N ARG A 145 7.88 9.59 -15.96
CA ARG A 145 9.01 8.86 -15.39
C ARG A 145 8.61 7.47 -14.90
N LEU A 146 7.45 7.34 -14.25
CA LEU A 146 6.93 6.05 -13.79
C LEU A 146 6.73 5.08 -14.97
N ASN A 147 6.14 5.54 -16.06
CA ASN A 147 5.92 4.75 -17.27
C ASN A 147 7.23 4.35 -17.96
N SER A 148 8.19 5.27 -18.07
CA SER A 148 9.51 4.97 -18.63
C SER A 148 10.24 3.89 -17.82
N HIS A 149 10.07 3.85 -16.51
CA HIS A 149 10.64 2.82 -15.65
C HIS A 149 9.94 1.47 -15.80
N ILE A 150 8.62 1.49 -15.96
CA ILE A 150 7.83 0.28 -16.19
C ILE A 150 8.19 -0.36 -17.52
N GLU A 151 8.42 0.43 -18.57
CA GLU A 151 8.78 -0.03 -19.91
C GLU A 151 10.24 -0.48 -19.99
N GLY A 152 11.15 0.19 -19.26
CA GLY A 152 12.57 -0.13 -19.17
C GLY A 152 12.95 -1.20 -18.15
N ALA A 153 12.00 -1.90 -17.56
CA ALA A 153 12.12 -2.69 -16.34
C ALA A 153 13.02 -3.95 -16.40
N GLY A 154 14.20 -3.82 -16.99
CA GLY A 154 15.30 -4.72 -16.72
C GLY A 154 16.31 -4.17 -15.71
N LEU A 155 16.23 -2.93 -15.26
CA LEU A 155 17.28 -2.27 -14.50
C LEU A 155 16.72 -1.43 -13.34
N THR A 156 16.93 -1.92 -12.12
CA THR A 156 16.97 -1.16 -10.86
C THR A 156 15.79 -0.24 -10.55
N LEU A 157 14.59 -0.79 -10.37
CA LEU A 157 13.42 -0.10 -9.79
C LEU A 157 13.76 0.71 -8.51
N ARG A 158 14.77 0.34 -7.75
CA ARG A 158 15.13 0.92 -6.46
C ARG A 158 15.85 2.26 -6.51
N SER A 159 16.82 2.41 -7.39
CA SER A 159 17.52 3.70 -7.56
C SER A 159 16.60 4.76 -8.13
N SER A 160 15.65 4.33 -8.93
CA SER A 160 14.69 5.17 -9.63
C SER A 160 13.49 5.57 -8.76
N LEU A 161 12.99 4.68 -7.89
CA LEU A 161 11.97 5.03 -6.90
C LEU A 161 12.46 6.12 -5.94
N HIS A 162 13.73 6.05 -5.51
CA HIS A 162 14.33 7.10 -4.66
C HIS A 162 14.42 8.45 -5.37
N GLN A 163 14.58 8.48 -6.70
CA GLN A 163 14.58 9.70 -7.50
C GLN A 163 13.17 10.25 -7.74
N LEU A 164 12.17 9.38 -7.93
CA LEU A 164 10.76 9.77 -8.07
C LEU A 164 10.18 10.36 -6.78
N GLN A 165 10.76 10.01 -5.64
CA GLN A 165 10.35 10.49 -4.31
C GLN A 165 10.95 11.85 -3.94
N ARG A 166 11.90 12.37 -4.74
CA ARG A 166 12.56 13.67 -4.52
C ARG A 166 12.01 14.79 -5.41
N LEU A 167 10.92 14.55 -6.11
CA LEU A 167 10.14 15.55 -6.85
C LEU A 167 8.96 16.01 -6.03
#